data_12014e6b98f822332249855a4648e2e2
#
_entry.id   12014e6b98f822332249855a4648e2e2
#
_cell.length_a   1.000
_cell.length_b   1.000
_cell.length_c   1.000
_cell.angle_alpha   90.00
_cell.angle_beta   90.00
_cell.angle_gamma   90.00
#
_symmetry.space_group_name_H-M   'P 1'
#
loop_
_entity.id
_entity.type
_entity.pdbx_description
1 polymer ?
#
loop_
_entity_poly.entity_id
_entity_poly.type
_entity_poly.pdbx_seq_one_letter_code
_entity_poly.pdbx_strand_id
1 'polypeptide(L)'
;QIGKAFRNEITPRNFIFRSREFEQMEVEYFIPPGDDVWQPFHEQWMKDSKDFLWVFSRSECPILVDWKIYLPLFLRHNTIRLQIGLKEHLMGWDVHEGDSLAHYARACTDITFRFPFGTQELMGIAARGNFDLTQHSDGSGKSLEYYDEQSKEKFIPHCIEPSLGVDRL
;
A
#
# COMPACT_ATOMS: atom_id res chain seq x y z
N GLN A 1 -5.26 -7.89 -2.94
CA GLN A 1 -6.46 -8.08 -3.76
C GLN A 1 -6.47 -7.03 -4.87
N ILE A 2 -6.91 -7.40 -6.07
CA ILE A 2 -7.17 -6.49 -7.19
C ILE A 2 -8.62 -6.72 -7.59
N GLY A 3 -9.38 -5.65 -7.74
CA GLY A 3 -10.78 -5.75 -8.12
C GLY A 3 -11.43 -4.41 -8.40
N LYS A 4 -12.68 -4.46 -8.88
CA LYS A 4 -13.46 -3.25 -9.11
C LYS A 4 -13.92 -2.63 -7.80
N ALA A 5 -13.78 -1.32 -7.72
CA ALA A 5 -14.28 -0.49 -6.65
C ALA A 5 -15.25 0.57 -7.19
N PHE A 6 -16.21 0.96 -6.37
CA PHE A 6 -17.25 1.92 -6.72
C PHE A 6 -17.32 3.01 -5.67
N ARG A 7 -17.24 4.26 -6.11
CA ARG A 7 -17.41 5.43 -5.24
C ARG A 7 -18.47 6.36 -5.82
N ASN A 8 -19.35 6.89 -4.98
CA ASN A 8 -20.33 7.89 -5.39
C ASN A 8 -19.66 9.26 -5.58
N GLU A 9 -18.84 9.36 -6.62
CA GLU A 9 -18.08 10.56 -6.92
C GLU A 9 -19.01 11.65 -7.48
N ILE A 10 -19.09 12.79 -6.78
CA ILE A 10 -19.99 13.90 -7.17
C ILE A 10 -19.44 14.58 -8.42
N THR A 11 -18.12 14.76 -8.52
CA THR A 11 -17.48 15.46 -9.63
C THR A 11 -16.36 14.62 -10.24
N PRO A 12 -16.67 13.65 -11.11
CA PRO A 12 -15.67 12.94 -11.89
C PRO A 12 -14.86 13.93 -12.74
N ARG A 13 -13.54 13.70 -12.84
CA ARG A 13 -12.65 14.57 -13.62
C ARG A 13 -11.34 13.87 -13.95
N ASN A 14 -10.56 14.49 -14.85
CA ASN A 14 -9.26 13.98 -15.29
C ASN A 14 -9.37 12.57 -15.87
N PHE A 15 -10.40 12.33 -16.71
CA PHE A 15 -10.68 11.06 -17.37
C PHE A 15 -10.80 9.91 -16.35
N ILE A 16 -9.93 8.89 -16.42
CA ILE A 16 -9.97 7.72 -15.51
C ILE A 16 -9.41 8.01 -14.11
N PHE A 17 -8.73 9.14 -13.91
CA PHE A 17 -8.09 9.45 -12.63
C PHE A 17 -9.10 9.58 -11.47
N ARG A 18 -10.28 10.16 -11.75
CA ARG A 18 -11.36 10.33 -10.79
C ARG A 18 -12.70 9.93 -11.41
N SER A 19 -13.02 8.65 -11.30
CA SER A 19 -14.23 8.04 -11.86
C SER A 19 -15.06 7.36 -10.77
N ARG A 20 -16.29 6.98 -11.08
CA ARG A 20 -17.21 6.28 -10.14
C ARG A 20 -16.96 4.78 -10.09
N GLU A 21 -16.44 4.22 -11.14
CA GLU A 21 -16.04 2.81 -11.25
C GLU A 21 -14.56 2.78 -11.67
N PHE A 22 -13.74 2.04 -10.92
CA PHE A 22 -12.30 1.93 -11.17
C PHE A 22 -11.78 0.59 -10.66
N GLU A 23 -10.57 0.23 -11.05
CA GLU A 23 -9.87 -0.91 -10.49
C GLU A 23 -8.94 -0.45 -9.36
N GLN A 24 -9.00 -1.17 -8.25
CA GLN A 24 -8.19 -0.90 -7.07
C GLN A 24 -7.39 -2.14 -6.68
N MET A 25 -6.15 -1.91 -6.28
CA MET A 25 -5.28 -2.90 -5.68
C MET A 25 -5.03 -2.52 -4.23
N GLU A 26 -5.32 -3.44 -3.32
CA GLU A 26 -5.16 -3.25 -1.88
C GLU A 26 -4.47 -4.44 -1.24
N VAL A 27 -3.66 -4.16 -0.24
CA VAL A 27 -3.05 -5.14 0.67
C VAL A 27 -3.49 -4.81 2.09
N GLU A 28 -4.06 -5.80 2.77
CA GLU A 28 -4.35 -5.73 4.20
C GLU A 28 -3.26 -6.51 4.94
N TYR A 29 -2.30 -5.80 5.50
CA TYR A 29 -1.20 -6.39 6.23
C TYR A 29 -1.44 -6.30 7.73
N PHE A 30 -1.77 -7.44 8.33
CA PHE A 30 -2.08 -7.51 9.75
C PHE A 30 -0.83 -7.63 10.60
N ILE A 31 -0.79 -6.84 11.69
CA ILE A 31 0.31 -6.76 12.65
C ILE A 31 -0.22 -6.89 14.08
N PRO A 32 0.64 -7.23 15.06
CA PRO A 32 0.25 -7.21 16.47
C PRO A 32 -0.24 -5.81 16.90
N PRO A 33 -1.19 -5.73 17.85
CA PRO A 33 -1.65 -4.46 18.40
C PRO A 33 -0.57 -3.80 19.24
N GLY A 34 -0.59 -2.47 19.32
CA GLY A 34 0.31 -1.66 20.15
C GLY A 34 0.42 -0.24 19.61
N ASP A 35 0.67 0.72 20.51
CA ASP A 35 0.66 2.13 20.12
C ASP A 35 1.85 2.50 19.24
N ASP A 36 3.02 1.89 19.44
CA ASP A 36 4.24 2.16 18.68
C ASP A 36 4.65 0.99 17.76
N VAL A 37 3.87 -0.10 17.73
CA VAL A 37 4.22 -1.31 16.96
C VAL A 37 4.07 -1.09 15.45
N TRP A 38 3.14 -0.25 15.04
CA TRP A 38 2.79 -0.04 13.64
C TRP A 38 3.86 0.75 12.84
N GLN A 39 4.63 1.63 13.49
CA GLN A 39 5.55 2.57 12.82
C GLN A 39 6.58 1.87 11.92
N PRO A 40 7.37 0.88 12.41
CA PRO A 40 8.36 0.23 11.56
C PRO A 40 7.75 -0.54 10.39
N PHE A 41 6.54 -1.08 10.54
CA PHE A 41 5.82 -1.73 9.44
C PHE A 41 5.32 -0.73 8.40
N HIS A 42 4.80 0.42 8.84
CA HIS A 42 4.37 1.49 7.95
C HIS A 42 5.55 2.03 7.13
N GLU A 43 6.69 2.32 7.77
CA GLU A 43 7.91 2.77 7.10
C GLU A 43 8.44 1.72 6.10
N GLN A 44 8.39 0.44 6.47
CA GLN A 44 8.78 -0.64 5.56
C GLN A 44 7.86 -0.70 4.33
N TRP A 45 6.53 -0.60 4.53
CA TRP A 45 5.58 -0.58 3.43
C TRP A 45 5.72 0.66 2.55
N MET A 46 6.03 1.83 3.11
CA MET A 46 6.35 3.03 2.32
C MET A 46 7.54 2.76 1.39
N LYS A 47 8.63 2.21 1.93
CA LYS A 47 9.81 1.88 1.14
C LYS A 47 9.52 0.84 0.07
N ASP A 48 8.90 -0.28 0.44
CA ASP A 48 8.62 -1.38 -0.49
C ASP A 48 7.64 -0.94 -1.60
N SER A 49 6.66 -0.10 -1.28
CA SER A 49 5.73 0.48 -2.25
C SER A 49 6.44 1.41 -3.23
N LYS A 50 7.34 2.26 -2.75
CA LYS A 50 8.15 3.12 -3.62
C LYS A 50 9.06 2.29 -4.52
N ASP A 51 9.72 1.29 -3.97
CA ASP A 51 10.59 0.38 -4.73
C ASP A 51 9.81 -0.42 -5.79
N PHE A 52 8.57 -0.80 -5.49
CA PHE A 52 7.67 -1.46 -6.44
C PHE A 52 7.29 -0.57 -7.63
N LEU A 53 7.03 0.70 -7.38
CA LEU A 53 6.66 1.67 -8.40
C LEU A 53 7.85 2.14 -9.24
N TRP A 54 9.05 2.16 -8.64
CA TRP A 54 10.28 2.65 -9.26
C TRP A 54 10.94 1.59 -10.15
N VAL A 55 11.44 2.03 -11.33
CA VAL A 55 12.31 1.20 -12.18
C VAL A 55 13.71 1.75 -12.19
N PHE A 56 14.65 0.85 -11.99
CA PHE A 56 16.02 1.03 -12.47
C PHE A 56 15.99 1.32 -13.99
N SER A 57 16.44 2.50 -14.37
CA SER A 57 16.80 2.76 -15.75
C SER A 57 17.82 1.70 -16.17
N ARG A 58 17.63 1.07 -17.34
CA ARG A 58 18.53 0.04 -17.89
C ARG A 58 20.00 0.49 -17.96
N SER A 59 20.26 1.81 -17.91
CA SER A 59 21.60 2.41 -17.93
C SER A 59 22.31 2.42 -16.56
N GLU A 60 21.60 2.20 -15.45
CA GLU A 60 22.15 2.22 -14.10
C GLU A 60 22.15 0.84 -13.42
N CYS A 61 21.68 -0.19 -14.10
CA CYS A 61 21.80 -1.55 -13.63
C CYS A 61 23.20 -2.09 -13.96
N PRO A 62 24.16 -2.12 -13.03
CA PRO A 62 25.48 -2.69 -13.30
C PRO A 62 25.47 -4.21 -13.46
N ILE A 63 24.27 -4.82 -13.45
CA ILE A 63 24.06 -6.26 -13.51
C ILE A 63 23.44 -6.66 -14.86
N LEU A 64 24.15 -6.38 -15.95
CA LEU A 64 24.18 -7.29 -17.08
C LEU A 64 25.08 -8.49 -16.73
N VAL A 65 24.78 -9.13 -15.60
CA VAL A 65 25.46 -10.36 -15.23
C VAL A 65 24.62 -11.51 -15.79
N ASP A 66 25.33 -12.35 -16.52
CA ASP A 66 24.86 -13.56 -17.19
C ASP A 66 23.61 -14.19 -16.50
N TRP A 67 22.44 -14.03 -17.13
CA TRP A 67 21.15 -14.52 -16.62
C TRP A 67 21.18 -16.02 -16.24
N LYS A 68 22.12 -16.80 -16.79
CA LYS A 68 22.30 -18.23 -16.48
C LYS A 68 22.83 -18.49 -15.08
N ILE A 69 23.54 -17.52 -14.49
CA ILE A 69 24.09 -17.63 -13.13
C ILE A 69 23.08 -17.17 -12.08
N TYR A 70 22.23 -16.17 -12.43
CA TYR A 70 21.32 -15.56 -11.49
C TYR A 70 19.93 -16.20 -11.44
N LEU A 71 19.51 -16.93 -12.48
CA LEU A 71 18.19 -17.60 -12.48
C LEU A 71 18.02 -18.56 -11.28
N PRO A 72 19.01 -19.38 -10.87
CA PRO A 72 18.89 -20.21 -9.68
C PRO A 72 18.87 -19.42 -8.37
N LEU A 73 19.61 -18.31 -8.27
CA LEU A 73 19.58 -17.42 -7.09
C LEU A 73 18.26 -16.64 -7.02
N PHE A 74 17.75 -16.22 -8.16
CA PHE A 74 16.49 -15.51 -8.30
C PHE A 74 15.28 -16.36 -7.88
N LEU A 75 15.28 -17.65 -8.24
CA LEU A 75 14.26 -18.61 -7.82
C LEU A 75 14.38 -18.99 -6.32
N ARG A 76 15.55 -18.82 -5.72
CA ARG A 76 15.79 -19.17 -4.32
C ARG A 76 15.36 -18.07 -3.35
N HIS A 77 15.20 -16.83 -3.79
CA HIS A 77 14.86 -15.67 -2.95
C HIS A 77 13.47 -15.08 -3.23
N ASN A 78 12.57 -15.81 -3.87
CA ASN A 78 11.12 -15.48 -4.03
C ASN A 78 10.78 -13.99 -4.28
N THR A 79 11.71 -13.19 -4.80
CA THR A 79 11.52 -11.77 -5.00
C THR A 79 11.61 -11.45 -6.48
N ILE A 80 10.58 -11.87 -7.25
CA ILE A 80 10.28 -11.15 -8.49
C ILE A 80 9.80 -9.78 -8.05
N ARG A 81 10.70 -8.81 -7.99
CA ARG A 81 10.30 -7.41 -7.88
C ARG A 81 9.69 -7.02 -9.22
N LEU A 82 8.39 -7.15 -9.33
CA LEU A 82 7.62 -6.54 -10.40
C LEU A 82 7.74 -5.02 -10.22
N GLN A 83 8.53 -4.38 -11.06
CA GLN A 83 8.71 -2.94 -11.06
C GLN A 83 7.86 -2.35 -12.19
N ILE A 84 7.05 -1.36 -11.89
CA ILE A 84 6.07 -0.80 -12.81
C ILE A 84 6.68 0.22 -13.79
N GLY A 85 7.78 0.85 -13.45
CA GLY A 85 8.47 1.68 -14.41
C GLY A 85 8.33 3.18 -14.24
N LEU A 86 7.85 3.64 -13.11
CA LEU A 86 7.73 5.06 -12.86
C LEU A 86 9.09 5.69 -12.54
N LYS A 87 9.31 6.89 -13.07
CA LYS A 87 10.55 7.63 -12.86
C LYS A 87 10.57 8.26 -11.46
N GLU A 88 11.60 7.98 -10.68
CA GLU A 88 11.71 8.44 -9.28
C GLU A 88 11.56 9.96 -9.14
N HIS A 89 12.16 10.75 -10.05
CA HIS A 89 12.09 12.21 -10.00
C HIS A 89 10.69 12.80 -10.24
N LEU A 90 9.72 11.98 -10.63
CA LEU A 90 8.31 12.36 -10.77
C LEU A 90 7.47 11.95 -9.57
N MET A 91 8.04 11.15 -8.65
CA MET A 91 7.38 10.73 -7.41
C MET A 91 7.78 11.62 -6.25
N GLY A 92 6.85 11.79 -5.31
CA GLY A 92 7.05 12.51 -4.06
C GLY A 92 6.29 11.83 -2.93
N TRP A 93 6.35 12.43 -1.75
CA TRP A 93 5.61 12.02 -0.58
C TRP A 93 4.65 13.12 -0.15
N ASP A 94 3.46 12.73 0.30
CA ASP A 94 2.50 13.60 0.96
C ASP A 94 2.09 12.92 2.28
N VAL A 95 2.43 13.54 3.40
CA VAL A 95 2.14 13.02 4.73
C VAL A 95 0.88 13.70 5.25
N HIS A 96 -0.13 12.91 5.60
CA HIS A 96 -1.36 13.44 6.15
C HIS A 96 -1.19 13.75 7.64
N GLU A 97 -1.47 14.98 8.02
CA GLU A 97 -1.39 15.46 9.41
C GLU A 97 -2.68 16.19 9.82
N GLY A 98 -2.96 16.17 11.11
CA GLY A 98 -4.10 16.89 11.69
C GLY A 98 -5.44 16.52 11.04
N ASP A 99 -6.17 17.52 10.56
CA ASP A 99 -7.52 17.35 9.99
C ASP A 99 -7.54 16.59 8.65
N SER A 100 -6.40 16.41 8.00
CA SER A 100 -6.30 15.62 6.77
C SER A 100 -6.22 14.12 7.04
N LEU A 101 -5.88 13.72 8.27
CA LEU A 101 -5.83 12.32 8.66
C LEU A 101 -7.22 11.76 8.90
N ALA A 102 -7.55 10.63 8.30
CA ALA A 102 -8.83 9.96 8.53
C ALA A 102 -8.95 9.51 9.99
N HIS A 103 -10.14 9.63 10.57
CA HIS A 103 -10.39 9.35 12.00
C HIS A 103 -10.06 7.91 12.43
N TYR A 104 -10.01 6.98 11.48
CA TYR A 104 -9.66 5.56 11.69
C TYR A 104 -8.17 5.26 11.50
N ALA A 105 -7.41 6.23 10.98
CA ALA A 105 -5.99 6.05 10.70
C ALA A 105 -5.12 6.67 11.80
N ARG A 106 -4.03 5.99 12.14
CA ARG A 106 -2.96 6.50 13.01
C ARG A 106 -1.92 7.30 12.24
N ALA A 107 -1.71 6.92 10.98
CA ALA A 107 -0.90 7.62 10.01
C ALA A 107 -1.39 7.29 8.59
N CYS A 108 -1.18 8.21 7.67
CA CYS A 108 -1.37 8.00 6.26
C CYS A 108 -0.30 8.78 5.49
N THR A 109 0.34 8.12 4.56
CA THR A 109 1.35 8.74 3.69
C THR A 109 1.09 8.31 2.25
N ASP A 110 0.96 9.30 1.37
CA ASP A 110 0.75 9.03 -0.05
C ASP A 110 2.06 9.11 -0.82
N ILE A 111 2.25 8.20 -1.75
CA ILE A 111 3.17 8.38 -2.86
C ILE A 111 2.45 9.21 -3.89
N THR A 112 2.97 10.41 -4.14
CA THR A 112 2.47 11.30 -5.19
C THR A 112 3.22 11.10 -6.49
N PHE A 113 2.55 11.41 -7.61
CA PHE A 113 3.15 11.36 -8.94
C PHE A 113 2.78 12.62 -9.73
N ARG A 114 3.73 13.09 -10.54
CA ARG A 114 3.52 14.26 -11.43
C ARG A 114 2.85 13.82 -12.72
N PHE A 115 1.52 13.82 -12.73
CA PHE A 115 0.69 13.60 -13.91
C PHE A 115 0.71 14.82 -14.84
N PRO A 116 0.21 14.70 -16.11
CA PRO A 116 0.12 15.85 -17.03
C PRO A 116 -0.74 17.00 -16.51
N PHE A 117 -1.67 16.74 -15.60
CA PHE A 117 -2.59 17.72 -14.98
C PHE A 117 -2.18 18.15 -13.57
N GLY A 118 -0.97 17.80 -13.13
CA GLY A 118 -0.40 18.20 -11.83
C GLY A 118 0.02 17.02 -10.96
N THR A 119 0.64 17.33 -9.83
CA THR A 119 1.03 16.33 -8.83
C THR A 119 -0.19 15.90 -8.04
N GLN A 120 -0.46 14.60 -8.00
CA GLN A 120 -1.60 13.99 -7.32
C GLN A 120 -1.17 12.67 -6.67
N GLU A 121 -1.99 12.20 -5.75
CA GLU A 121 -1.88 10.89 -5.12
C GLU A 121 -1.87 9.76 -6.16
N LEU A 122 -0.91 8.88 -6.07
CA LEU A 122 -0.82 7.64 -6.84
C LEU A 122 -1.17 6.43 -5.99
N MET A 123 -0.61 6.34 -4.79
CA MET A 123 -0.77 5.21 -3.87
C MET A 123 -0.78 5.73 -2.45
N GLY A 124 -1.74 5.32 -1.65
CA GLY A 124 -1.81 5.60 -0.22
C GLY A 124 -1.26 4.44 0.61
N ILE A 125 -0.59 4.73 1.70
CA ILE A 125 -0.16 3.76 2.70
C ILE A 125 -0.69 4.21 4.05
N ALA A 126 -1.70 3.52 4.58
CA ALA A 126 -2.38 3.88 5.82
C ALA A 126 -2.09 2.89 6.95
N ALA A 127 -1.81 3.39 8.14
CA ALA A 127 -1.83 2.62 9.37
C ALA A 127 -3.22 2.77 10.03
N ARG A 128 -4.11 1.82 9.80
CA ARG A 128 -5.54 1.91 10.14
C ARG A 128 -5.86 1.48 11.58
N GLY A 129 -4.90 0.90 12.30
CA GLY A 129 -5.18 0.30 13.60
C GLY A 129 -6.13 -0.90 13.48
N ASN A 130 -6.99 -1.09 14.45
CA ASN A 130 -7.99 -2.18 14.49
C ASN A 130 -9.43 -1.70 14.32
N PHE A 131 -9.63 -0.45 13.90
CA PHE A 131 -10.96 0.17 13.83
C PHE A 131 -11.94 -0.66 12.99
N ASP A 132 -11.57 -1.02 11.77
CA ASP A 132 -12.45 -1.75 10.85
C ASP A 132 -12.82 -3.14 11.38
N LEU A 133 -11.84 -3.90 11.87
CA LEU A 133 -12.09 -5.23 12.43
C LEU A 133 -12.97 -5.18 13.67
N THR A 134 -12.80 -4.15 14.51
CA THR A 134 -13.65 -3.93 15.69
C THR A 134 -15.07 -3.63 15.25
N GLN A 135 -15.29 -2.69 14.31
CA GLN A 135 -16.61 -2.36 13.80
C GLN A 135 -17.31 -3.56 13.14
N HIS A 136 -16.56 -4.35 12.38
CA HIS A 136 -17.09 -5.56 11.74
C HIS A 136 -17.42 -6.67 12.76
N SER A 137 -16.60 -6.83 13.79
CA SER A 137 -16.87 -7.75 14.90
C SER A 137 -18.16 -7.38 15.62
N ASP A 138 -18.29 -6.10 15.99
CA ASP A 138 -19.46 -5.58 16.71
C ASP A 138 -20.74 -5.68 15.85
N GLY A 139 -20.66 -5.25 14.59
CA GLY A 139 -21.80 -5.25 13.68
C GLY A 139 -22.27 -6.64 13.27
N SER A 140 -21.37 -7.62 13.18
CA SER A 140 -21.71 -9.00 12.79
C SER A 140 -22.00 -9.93 13.98
N GLY A 141 -21.59 -9.54 15.18
CA GLY A 141 -21.60 -10.38 16.38
C GLY A 141 -20.62 -11.56 16.31
N LYS A 142 -19.64 -11.52 15.39
CA LYS A 142 -18.62 -12.55 15.22
C LYS A 142 -17.26 -11.99 15.65
N SER A 143 -16.51 -12.76 16.48
CA SER A 143 -15.15 -12.40 16.82
C SER A 143 -14.25 -12.45 15.60
N LEU A 144 -13.47 -11.37 15.38
CA LEU A 144 -12.41 -11.27 14.39
C LEU A 144 -11.03 -11.24 15.06
N GLU A 145 -10.92 -11.83 16.25
CA GLU A 145 -9.67 -11.99 16.96
C GLU A 145 -8.77 -13.02 16.25
N TYR A 146 -7.50 -12.68 16.15
CA TYR A 146 -6.43 -13.61 15.77
C TYR A 146 -5.92 -14.32 17.01
N TYR A 147 -5.72 -15.64 16.90
CA TYR A 147 -5.07 -16.42 17.92
C TYR A 147 -3.60 -16.64 17.55
N ASP A 148 -2.69 -16.10 18.34
CA ASP A 148 -1.26 -16.29 18.15
C ASP A 148 -0.82 -17.61 18.83
N GLU A 149 -0.35 -18.54 18.02
CA GLU A 149 0.11 -19.84 18.51
C GLU A 149 1.39 -19.77 19.36
N GLN A 150 2.19 -18.72 19.18
CA GLN A 150 3.44 -18.54 19.91
C GLN A 150 3.20 -17.97 21.31
N SER A 151 2.47 -16.86 21.40
CA SER A 151 2.14 -16.22 22.69
C SER A 151 0.96 -16.87 23.41
N LYS A 152 0.13 -17.66 22.71
CA LYS A 152 -1.14 -18.23 23.18
C LYS A 152 -2.19 -17.17 23.53
N GLU A 153 -2.05 -15.98 22.99
CA GLU A 153 -2.95 -14.86 23.21
C GLU A 153 -3.91 -14.65 22.02
N LYS A 154 -5.05 -14.04 22.32
CA LYS A 154 -6.01 -13.58 21.33
C LYS A 154 -6.04 -12.07 21.31
N PHE A 155 -6.05 -11.49 20.14
CA PHE A 155 -6.17 -10.05 19.95
C PHE A 155 -6.81 -9.70 18.63
N ILE A 156 -7.38 -8.50 18.51
CA ILE A 156 -7.78 -7.93 17.23
C ILE A 156 -6.53 -7.28 16.63
N PRO A 157 -6.04 -7.74 15.47
CA PRO A 157 -4.82 -7.20 14.86
C PRO A 157 -5.02 -5.76 14.39
N HIS A 158 -3.90 -5.02 14.30
CA HIS A 158 -3.85 -3.77 13.57
C HIS A 158 -3.59 -4.04 12.09
N CYS A 159 -3.93 -3.08 11.24
CA CYS A 159 -3.77 -3.19 9.79
C CYS A 159 -2.91 -2.06 9.23
N ILE A 160 -1.97 -2.41 8.34
CA ILE A 160 -1.32 -1.49 7.42
C ILE A 160 -1.92 -1.77 6.04
N GLU A 161 -2.43 -0.73 5.39
CA GLU A 161 -3.13 -0.81 4.11
C GLU A 161 -2.41 0.02 3.03
N PRO A 162 -1.58 -0.59 2.20
CA PRO A 162 -1.19 -0.02 0.92
C PRO A 162 -2.33 -0.15 -0.09
N SER A 163 -2.72 0.96 -0.70
CA SER A 163 -3.84 1.05 -1.64
C SER A 163 -3.48 1.85 -2.88
N LEU A 164 -3.76 1.31 -4.05
CA LEU A 164 -3.41 1.88 -5.36
C LEU A 164 -4.58 1.79 -6.33
N GLY A 165 -4.95 2.91 -6.93
CA GLY A 165 -5.86 2.93 -8.08
C GLY A 165 -5.14 2.42 -9.33
N VAL A 166 -5.48 1.22 -9.81
CA VAL A 166 -4.80 0.58 -10.96
C VAL A 166 -4.90 1.43 -12.22
N ASP A 167 -6.04 2.09 -12.43
CA ASP A 167 -6.27 2.98 -13.57
C ASP A 167 -5.40 4.25 -13.57
N ARG A 168 -4.65 4.52 -12.48
CA ARG A 168 -3.72 5.65 -12.39
C ARG A 168 -2.32 5.32 -12.88
N LEU A 169 -2.01 4.02 -13.10
CA LEU A 169 -0.74 3.52 -13.63
C LEU A 169 -0.71 3.61 -15.15
#